data_df60bda3ae5bfa35af3a5c662ee2964e
#
_entry.id   df60bda3ae5bfa35af3a5c662ee2964e
#
_cell.length_a   1.000
_cell.length_b   1.000
_cell.length_c   1.000
_cell.angle_alpha   90.00
_cell.angle_beta   90.00
_cell.angle_gamma   90.00
#
_symmetry.space_group_name_H-M   'P 1'
#
loop_
_entity.id
_entity.type
_entity.pdbx_description
1 polymer ?
#
loop_
_entity_poly.entity_id
_entity_poly.type
_entity_poly.pdbx_seq_one_letter_code
_entity_poly.pdbx_strand_id
1 'polypeptide(L)' 'MALSKSTLEHLLEAKSHIRAAIKSAAVNEKPMVVKNLSDILMNMEQTEKFDEIMDMIDNRDSGSSGMFGSFFNDDDE' A
#
# COMPACT_ATOMS: atom_id res chain seq x y z
N MET A 1 7.36 12.84 -3.07
CA MET A 1 8.43 12.32 -2.25
C MET A 1 8.34 10.83 -2.12
N ALA A 2 9.30 10.15 -2.63
CA ALA A 2 9.27 8.71 -2.64
C ALA A 2 9.81 8.13 -1.33
N LEU A 3 9.39 6.92 -1.01
CA LEU A 3 9.98 6.22 0.11
C LEU A 3 11.45 6.00 -0.15
N SER A 4 12.24 5.98 0.92
CA SER A 4 13.64 5.67 0.77
C SER A 4 13.79 4.22 0.35
N LYS A 5 14.91 3.91 -0.25
CA LYS A 5 15.18 2.56 -0.68
C LYS A 5 15.12 1.59 0.50
N SER A 6 15.67 2.01 1.63
CA SER A 6 15.67 1.17 2.81
C SER A 6 14.25 0.88 3.29
N THR A 7 13.41 1.90 3.33
CA THR A 7 12.04 1.71 3.76
C THR A 7 11.30 0.77 2.81
N LEU A 8 11.50 0.96 1.53
CA LEU A 8 10.84 0.12 0.54
C LEU A 8 11.29 -1.33 0.66
N GLU A 9 12.57 -1.56 0.86
CA GLU A 9 13.06 -2.91 1.02
C GLU A 9 12.45 -3.61 2.24
N HIS A 10 12.35 -2.88 3.34
CA HIS A 10 11.71 -3.46 4.53
C HIS A 10 10.24 -3.73 4.29
N LEU A 11 9.59 -2.86 3.56
CA LEU A 11 8.18 -3.05 3.26
C LEU A 11 7.98 -4.30 2.40
N LEU A 12 8.85 -4.50 1.42
CA LEU A 12 8.74 -5.69 0.56
C LEU A 12 8.96 -6.97 1.35
N GLU A 13 9.90 -6.95 2.27
CA GLU A 13 10.12 -8.10 3.14
C GLU A 13 8.92 -8.34 4.03
N ALA A 14 8.37 -7.27 4.58
CA ALA A 14 7.21 -7.40 5.45
C ALA A 14 6.03 -8.01 4.69
N LYS A 15 5.84 -7.59 3.45
CA LYS A 15 4.77 -8.17 2.64
C LYS A 15 4.98 -9.67 2.41
N SER A 16 6.21 -10.06 2.20
CA SER A 16 6.53 -11.47 2.03
C SER A 16 6.13 -12.26 3.25
N HIS A 17 6.45 -11.72 4.43
CA HIS A 17 6.11 -12.40 5.67
C HIS A 17 4.61 -12.43 5.92
N ILE A 18 3.92 -11.37 5.56
CA ILE A 18 2.46 -11.35 5.72
C ILE A 18 1.82 -12.39 4.78
N ARG A 19 2.32 -12.52 3.56
CA ARG A 19 1.78 -13.55 2.66
C ARG A 19 1.98 -14.94 3.22
N ALA A 20 3.14 -15.19 3.81
CA ALA A 20 3.39 -16.48 4.45
C ALA A 20 2.44 -16.71 5.62
N ALA A 21 2.18 -15.65 6.39
CA ALA A 21 1.25 -15.76 7.51
C ALA A 21 -0.17 -16.05 7.02
N ILE A 22 -0.57 -15.46 5.91
CA ILE A 22 -1.89 -15.72 5.35
C ILE A 22 -2.02 -17.17 4.94
N LYS A 23 -0.99 -17.72 4.31
CA LYS A 23 -1.03 -19.13 3.92
C LYS A 23 -1.16 -20.03 5.13
N SER A 24 -0.39 -19.74 6.17
CA SER A 24 -0.45 -20.52 7.40
C SER A 24 -1.81 -20.38 8.06
N ALA A 25 -2.34 -19.17 8.10
CA ALA A 25 -3.62 -18.94 8.74
C ALA A 25 -4.75 -19.60 7.99
N ALA A 26 -4.65 -19.69 6.68
CA ALA A 26 -5.71 -20.33 5.88
C ALA A 26 -5.88 -21.79 6.25
N VAL A 27 -4.81 -22.42 6.71
CA VAL A 27 -4.85 -23.83 7.09
C VAL A 27 -5.15 -23.97 8.57
N ASN A 28 -4.62 -23.10 9.40
CA ASN A 28 -4.59 -23.33 10.84
C ASN A 28 -5.51 -22.44 11.64
N GLU A 29 -6.03 -21.37 11.07
CA GLU A 29 -6.74 -20.37 11.86
C GLU A 29 -8.14 -20.16 11.33
N LYS A 30 -8.90 -19.35 12.07
CA LYS A 30 -10.25 -19.00 11.65
C LYS A 30 -10.22 -17.99 10.51
N PRO A 31 -11.27 -17.97 9.70
CA PRO A 31 -11.30 -17.04 8.54
C PRO A 31 -11.09 -15.58 8.92
N MET A 32 -11.47 -15.19 10.12
CA MET A 32 -11.29 -13.80 10.54
C MET A 32 -9.80 -13.43 10.56
N VAL A 33 -8.94 -14.38 10.93
CA VAL A 33 -7.50 -14.12 10.95
C VAL A 33 -7.01 -13.87 9.53
N VAL A 34 -7.45 -14.69 8.59
CA VAL A 34 -7.08 -14.52 7.19
C VAL A 34 -7.54 -13.15 6.69
N LYS A 35 -8.76 -12.79 7.04
CA LYS A 35 -9.28 -11.50 6.61
C LYS A 35 -8.46 -10.34 7.16
N ASN A 36 -8.14 -10.39 8.43
CA ASN A 36 -7.37 -9.31 9.04
C ASN A 36 -5.97 -9.20 8.45
N LEU A 37 -5.34 -10.34 8.20
CA LEU A 37 -4.01 -10.33 7.58
C LEU A 37 -4.08 -9.81 6.15
N SER A 38 -5.13 -10.16 5.43
CA SER A 38 -5.31 -9.68 4.08
C SER A 38 -5.50 -8.16 4.04
N ASP A 39 -6.20 -7.63 5.02
CA ASP A 39 -6.38 -6.18 5.12
C ASP A 39 -5.04 -5.48 5.37
N ILE A 40 -4.20 -6.09 6.19
CA ILE A 40 -2.87 -5.52 6.43
C ILE A 40 -2.06 -5.53 5.15
N LEU A 41 -2.10 -6.62 4.41
CA LEU A 41 -1.38 -6.70 3.16
C LEU A 41 -1.86 -5.64 2.18
N MET A 42 -3.16 -5.46 2.10
CA MET A 42 -3.72 -4.45 1.22
C MET A 42 -3.23 -3.06 1.60
N ASN A 43 -3.18 -2.77 2.90
CA ASN A 43 -2.68 -1.47 3.34
C ASN A 43 -1.23 -1.26 2.97
N MET A 44 -0.43 -2.32 3.06
CA MET A 44 0.96 -2.22 2.66
C MET A 44 1.09 -1.94 1.17
N GLU A 45 0.27 -2.59 0.37
CA GLU A 45 0.31 -2.38 -1.08
C GLU A 45 -0.16 -1.00 -1.45
N GLN A 46 -1.13 -0.48 -0.73
CA GLN A 46 -1.58 0.88 -0.95
C GLN A 46 -0.51 1.90 -0.58
N THR A 47 0.28 1.59 0.43
CA THR A 47 1.38 2.46 0.80
C THR A 47 2.41 2.56 -0.32
N GLU A 48 2.72 1.43 -0.95
CA GLU A 48 3.61 1.43 -2.09
C GLU A 48 3.04 2.21 -3.26
N LYS A 49 1.77 2.00 -3.52
CA LYS A 49 1.12 2.67 -4.64
C LYS A 49 1.05 4.17 -4.41
N PHE A 50 0.80 4.56 -3.18
CA PHE A 50 0.78 5.98 -2.85
C PHE A 50 2.16 6.60 -3.07
N ASP A 51 3.20 5.85 -2.75
CA ASP A 51 4.56 6.30 -2.99
C ASP A 51 4.80 6.54 -4.46
N GLU A 52 4.34 5.62 -5.31
CA GLU A 52 4.48 5.80 -6.75
C GLU A 52 3.74 7.03 -7.25
N ILE A 53 2.55 7.24 -6.72
CA ILE A 53 1.75 8.39 -7.11
C ILE A 53 2.44 9.69 -6.72
N MET A 54 2.97 9.73 -5.51
CA MET A 54 3.68 10.92 -5.05
C MET A 54 4.93 11.17 -5.88
N ASP A 55 5.61 10.10 -6.27
CA ASP A 55 6.78 10.23 -7.09
C ASP A 55 6.42 10.81 -8.46
N MET A 56 5.33 10.36 -9.03
CA MET A 56 4.87 10.90 -10.30
C MET A 56 4.54 12.38 -10.18
N ILE A 57 3.91 12.75 -9.08
CA ILE A 57 3.57 14.16 -8.86
C ILE A 57 4.82 15.00 -8.74
N ASP A 58 5.82 14.51 -8.03
CA ASP A 58 7.07 15.23 -7.88
C ASP A 58 7.79 15.44 -9.19
N ASN A 59 7.64 14.49 -10.11
CA ASN A 59 8.33 14.57 -11.39
C ASN A 59 7.55 15.30 -12.46
N ARG A 60 6.34 15.70 -12.16
CA ARG A 60 5.52 16.42 -13.12
C ARG A 60 5.27 17.79 -12.58
N ASP A 61 4.85 18.68 -13.46
CA ASP A 61 4.54 19.98 -12.92
C ASP A 61 3.05 20.09 -12.70
N SER A 62 2.56 21.25 -12.83
CA SER A 62 1.24 21.58 -12.33
C SER A 62 0.12 20.72 -12.93
N GLY A 63 0.39 20.06 -14.04
CA GLY A 63 -0.63 19.20 -14.61
C GLY A 63 -1.09 18.11 -13.71
N SER A 64 -0.22 17.67 -12.82
CA SER A 64 -0.57 16.56 -11.95
C SER A 64 -1.45 16.97 -10.78
N SER A 65 -1.64 18.26 -10.55
CA SER A 65 -2.44 18.64 -9.42
C SER A 65 -3.91 18.26 -9.60
N GLY A 66 -4.38 18.18 -10.82
CA GLY A 66 -5.75 17.72 -11.06
C GLY A 66 -5.95 16.29 -10.65
N MET A 67 -5.00 15.44 -10.96
CA MET A 67 -5.06 14.06 -10.56
C MET A 67 -5.00 13.91 -9.04
N PHE A 68 -4.14 14.69 -8.44
CA PHE A 68 -3.99 14.64 -6.99
C PHE A 68 -5.25 15.13 -6.31
N GLY A 69 -5.85 16.19 -6.82
CA GLY A 69 -7.07 16.70 -6.27
C GLY A 69 -8.21 15.72 -6.38
N SER A 70 -8.28 15.04 -7.52
CA SER A 70 -9.31 14.04 -7.73
C SER A 70 -9.17 12.89 -6.73
N PHE A 71 -7.94 12.54 -6.44
CA PHE A 71 -7.66 11.47 -5.51
C PHE A 71 -8.18 11.78 -4.11
N PHE A 72 -8.06 13.01 -3.69
CA PHE A 72 -8.51 13.39 -2.35
C PHE A 72 -9.95 13.85 -2.31
N ASN A 73 -10.46 14.29 -3.43
CA ASN A 73 -11.82 14.81 -3.44
C ASN A 73 -12.88 13.75 -3.26
N ASP A 74 -12.51 12.51 -3.44
CA ASP A 74 -13.45 11.43 -3.19
C ASP A 74 -14.05 11.52 -1.82
N ASP A 75 -13.28 11.97 -0.88
CA ASP A 75 -13.71 12.00 0.50
C ASP A 75 -14.67 13.12 0.79
N ASP A 76 -14.66 14.13 -0.05
CA ASP A 76 -15.47 15.30 0.20
C ASP A 76 -16.90 15.12 -0.17
N GLU A 77 -17.20 14.09 -0.89
CA GLU A 77 -18.56 13.85 -1.30
C GLU A 77 -19.42 13.23 -0.23
#